data_2c3ab6ddbcee44e1f6e0768189d62bb2
#
_entry.id   2c3ab6ddbcee44e1f6e0768189d62bb2
#
_cell.length_a   1.000
_cell.length_b   1.000
_cell.length_c   1.000
_cell.angle_alpha   90.00
_cell.angle_beta   90.00
_cell.angle_gamma   90.00
#
_symmetry.space_group_name_H-M   'P 1'
#
loop_
_entity.id
_entity.type
_entity.pdbx_description
1 polymer ?
#
loop_
_entity_poly.entity_id
_entity_poly.type
_entity_poly.pdbx_seq_one_letter_code
_entity_poly.pdbx_strand_id
1 'polypeptide(L)'
;MMDKVEVMKKGALVSQAPNHAKYIEELDEGDHAVLEYEKNYKWRQPWALYFLTVMCSLGAATQGMDESCNAGAVAYWPEQLGVSQLSNATYIEGLIVGAPYLACAVLGCWLNEPLNRFFARRGTIWISCFVAAAASIWEAFTYSKWQLFAARFVLGLGIGAKSSTIPVYAAECAPAPIRGTH
;
A
#
# COMPACT_ATOMS: atom_id res chain seq x y z
N MET A 1 3.60 32.61 5.21
CA MET A 1 2.57 32.00 4.35
C MET A 1 2.76 32.32 2.86
N MET A 2 3.29 33.50 2.52
CA MET A 2 3.65 33.89 1.14
C MET A 2 4.77 33.01 0.56
N ASP A 3 5.75 32.64 1.34
CA ASP A 3 6.90 31.79 0.98
C ASP A 3 6.48 30.41 0.39
N LYS A 4 5.48 29.74 0.97
CA LYS A 4 4.98 28.44 0.46
C LYS A 4 4.27 28.53 -0.89
N VAL A 5 3.57 29.64 -1.16
CA VAL A 5 2.85 29.84 -2.42
C VAL A 5 3.81 30.09 -3.56
N GLU A 6 4.89 30.79 -3.28
CA GLU A 6 5.95 31.07 -4.25
C GLU A 6 6.73 29.80 -4.63
N VAL A 7 7.09 29.00 -3.65
CA VAL A 7 7.71 27.67 -3.87
C VAL A 7 6.78 26.75 -4.68
N MET A 8 5.47 26.76 -4.40
CA MET A 8 4.51 25.97 -5.19
C MET A 8 4.39 26.46 -6.63
N LYS A 9 4.43 27.78 -6.88
CA LYS A 9 4.42 28.34 -8.24
C LYS A 9 5.68 27.94 -9.01
N LYS A 10 6.85 28.10 -8.42
CA LYS A 10 8.14 27.68 -9.00
C LYS A 10 8.13 26.17 -9.31
N GLY A 11 7.65 25.35 -8.39
CA GLY A 11 7.49 23.90 -8.60
C GLY A 11 6.55 23.54 -9.74
N ALA A 12 5.43 24.27 -9.90
CA ALA A 12 4.50 24.07 -10.99
C ALA A 12 5.13 24.42 -12.36
N LEU A 13 5.92 25.49 -12.44
CA LEU A 13 6.63 25.87 -13.65
C LEU A 13 7.68 24.82 -14.06
N VAL A 14 8.45 24.31 -13.12
CA VAL A 14 9.43 23.23 -13.37
C VAL A 14 8.72 21.93 -13.82
N SER A 15 7.54 21.63 -13.28
CA SER A 15 6.79 20.42 -13.65
C SER A 15 6.23 20.47 -15.08
N GLN A 16 5.95 21.65 -15.60
CA GLN A 16 5.47 21.82 -16.98
C GLN A 16 6.58 21.64 -18.04
N ALA A 17 7.82 21.97 -17.70
CA ALA A 17 8.95 21.90 -18.62
C ALA A 17 10.23 21.35 -17.94
N PRO A 18 10.26 20.07 -17.50
CA PRO A 18 11.36 19.53 -16.72
C PRO A 18 12.70 19.55 -17.47
N ASN A 19 12.69 19.45 -18.80
CA ASN A 19 13.89 19.50 -19.65
C ASN A 19 14.37 20.92 -19.93
N HIS A 20 13.55 21.93 -19.72
CA HIS A 20 13.85 23.35 -19.98
C HIS A 20 13.93 24.17 -18.68
N ALA A 21 14.01 23.53 -17.52
CA ALA A 21 14.11 24.19 -16.22
C ALA A 21 15.26 25.21 -16.16
N LYS A 22 16.30 25.00 -16.96
CA LYS A 22 17.48 25.90 -17.08
C LYS A 22 17.15 27.26 -17.70
N TYR A 23 16.03 27.40 -18.41
CA TYR A 23 15.62 28.62 -19.12
C TYR A 23 14.49 29.39 -18.43
N ILE A 24 14.09 28.96 -17.23
CA ILE A 24 13.04 29.63 -16.46
C ILE A 24 13.68 30.77 -15.66
N GLU A 25 13.46 32.01 -16.11
CA GLU A 25 14.02 33.23 -15.48
C GLU A 25 13.49 33.49 -14.05
N GLU A 26 12.40 32.86 -13.65
CA GLU A 26 11.80 33.01 -12.32
C GLU A 26 12.47 32.13 -11.23
N LEU A 27 13.45 31.28 -11.59
CA LEU A 27 14.21 30.47 -10.64
C LEU A 27 15.47 31.20 -10.18
N ASP A 28 15.72 31.20 -8.87
CA ASP A 28 16.97 31.70 -8.28
C ASP A 28 18.14 30.78 -8.60
N GLU A 29 19.37 31.31 -8.53
CA GLU A 29 20.61 30.51 -8.72
C GLU A 29 20.68 29.32 -7.76
N GLY A 30 20.11 29.46 -6.54
CA GLY A 30 19.99 28.38 -5.56
C GLY A 30 19.06 27.27 -6.02
N ASP A 31 17.94 27.61 -6.68
CA ASP A 31 16.98 26.64 -7.21
C ASP A 31 17.60 25.83 -8.37
N HIS A 32 18.38 26.49 -9.23
CA HIS A 32 19.13 25.83 -10.31
C HIS A 32 20.20 24.86 -9.77
N ALA A 33 20.93 25.24 -8.72
CA ALA A 33 21.91 24.36 -8.10
C ALA A 33 21.26 23.11 -7.49
N VAL A 34 20.08 23.24 -6.88
CA VAL A 34 19.32 22.11 -6.34
C VAL A 34 18.85 21.18 -7.46
N LEU A 35 18.35 21.71 -8.56
CA LEU A 35 17.89 20.92 -9.71
C LEU A 35 19.06 20.18 -10.40
N GLU A 36 20.21 20.83 -10.54
CA GLU A 36 21.42 20.15 -11.05
C GLU A 36 21.94 19.08 -10.08
N TYR A 37 21.86 19.32 -8.78
CA TYR A 37 22.23 18.35 -7.76
C TYR A 37 21.30 17.12 -7.82
N GLU A 38 19.98 17.29 -7.91
CA GLU A 38 19.03 16.19 -8.07
C GLU A 38 19.27 15.39 -9.35
N LYS A 39 19.63 16.06 -10.45
CA LYS A 39 19.90 15.40 -11.72
C LYS A 39 21.19 14.57 -11.69
N ASN A 40 22.24 15.09 -11.06
CA ASN A 40 23.56 14.45 -11.01
C ASN A 40 23.66 13.38 -9.91
N TYR A 41 22.96 13.58 -8.79
CA TYR A 41 23.02 12.69 -7.62
C TYR A 41 21.66 12.05 -7.31
N LYS A 42 21.10 11.33 -8.27
CA LYS A 42 19.79 10.68 -8.17
C LYS A 42 19.58 9.83 -6.90
N TRP A 43 20.63 9.17 -6.44
CA TRP A 43 20.58 8.23 -5.30
C TRP A 43 20.96 8.87 -3.95
N ARG A 44 21.42 10.12 -3.94
CA ARG A 44 21.81 10.79 -2.69
C ARG A 44 20.62 11.57 -2.10
N GLN A 45 19.64 10.81 -1.64
CA GLN A 45 18.39 11.34 -1.10
C GLN A 45 18.44 11.45 0.44
N PRO A 46 17.58 12.26 1.07
CA PRO A 46 17.51 12.38 2.52
C PRO A 46 17.14 11.03 3.15
N TRP A 47 17.71 10.74 4.32
CA TRP A 47 17.47 9.50 5.06
C TRP A 47 15.98 9.17 5.26
N ALA A 48 15.14 10.19 5.39
CA ALA A 48 13.69 10.04 5.53
C ALA A 48 13.05 9.31 4.34
N LEU A 49 13.57 9.52 3.12
CA LEU A 49 13.06 8.84 1.92
C LEU A 49 13.41 7.35 1.93
N TYR A 50 14.65 7.01 2.29
CA TYR A 50 15.07 5.61 2.42
C TYR A 50 14.26 4.87 3.48
N PHE A 51 14.05 5.51 4.64
CA PHE A 51 13.21 4.95 5.69
C PHE A 51 11.77 4.69 5.20
N LEU A 52 11.20 5.64 4.46
CA LEU A 52 9.87 5.50 3.89
C LEU A 52 9.80 4.35 2.88
N THR A 53 10.79 4.24 2.00
CA THR A 53 10.88 3.13 1.02
C THR A 53 10.97 1.78 1.72
N VAL A 54 11.79 1.65 2.76
CA VAL A 54 11.89 0.43 3.57
C VAL A 54 10.55 0.09 4.22
N MET A 55 9.84 1.07 4.79
CA MET A 55 8.53 0.84 5.40
C MET A 55 7.47 0.42 4.39
N CYS A 56 7.48 1.01 3.19
CA CYS A 56 6.59 0.60 2.09
C CYS A 56 6.90 -0.83 1.62
N SER A 57 8.19 -1.18 1.50
CA SER A 57 8.64 -2.53 1.12
C SER A 57 8.24 -3.58 2.17
N LEU A 58 8.36 -3.27 3.46
CA LEU A 58 7.88 -4.13 4.53
C LEU A 58 6.36 -4.34 4.46
N GLY A 59 5.60 -3.29 4.10
CA GLY A 59 4.16 -3.40 3.87
C GLY A 59 3.79 -4.36 2.73
N ALA A 60 4.55 -4.37 1.65
CA ALA A 60 4.39 -5.31 0.55
C ALA A 60 4.84 -6.74 0.94
N ALA A 61 5.96 -6.86 1.67
CA ALA A 61 6.47 -8.15 2.14
C ALA A 61 5.48 -8.87 3.08
N THR A 62 4.83 -8.14 3.99
CA THR A 62 3.80 -8.72 4.87
C THR A 62 2.62 -9.27 4.08
N GLN A 63 2.22 -8.60 3.00
CA GLN A 63 1.15 -9.09 2.14
C GLN A 63 1.55 -10.40 1.43
N GLY A 64 2.74 -10.47 0.86
CA GLY A 64 3.23 -11.70 0.24
C GLY A 64 3.39 -12.86 1.24
N MET A 65 3.76 -12.55 2.48
CA MET A 65 3.84 -13.54 3.55
C MET A 65 2.45 -14.09 3.91
N ASP A 66 1.42 -13.24 4.04
CA ASP A 66 0.04 -13.67 4.29
C ASP A 66 -0.47 -14.59 3.18
N GLU A 67 -0.19 -14.28 1.91
CA GLU A 67 -0.57 -15.11 0.76
C GLU A 67 0.14 -16.47 0.77
N SER A 68 1.44 -16.49 1.08
CA SER A 68 2.24 -17.71 1.12
C SER A 68 1.83 -18.61 2.29
N CYS A 69 1.60 -18.04 3.47
CA CYS A 69 1.10 -18.79 4.64
C CYS A 69 -0.27 -19.40 4.36
N ASN A 70 -1.13 -18.64 3.68
CA ASN A 70 -2.44 -19.10 3.28
C ASN A 70 -2.38 -20.28 2.31
N ALA A 71 -1.53 -20.18 1.27
CA ALA A 71 -1.33 -21.27 0.32
C ALA A 71 -0.83 -22.56 1.00
N GLY A 72 0.08 -22.43 1.99
CA GLY A 72 0.53 -23.58 2.79
C GLY A 72 -0.56 -24.15 3.71
N ALA A 73 -1.38 -23.29 4.30
CA ALA A 73 -2.43 -23.70 5.21
C ALA A 73 -3.57 -24.47 4.54
N VAL A 74 -3.82 -24.22 3.25
CA VAL A 74 -4.87 -24.91 2.46
C VAL A 74 -4.68 -26.44 2.48
N ALA A 75 -3.46 -26.94 2.65
CA ALA A 75 -3.20 -28.36 2.73
C ALA A 75 -3.72 -29.03 4.04
N TYR A 76 -3.93 -28.25 5.09
CA TYR A 76 -4.19 -28.77 6.44
C TYR A 76 -5.60 -28.45 6.98
N TRP A 77 -6.05 -27.20 6.83
CA TRP A 77 -7.31 -26.78 7.46
C TRP A 77 -8.59 -27.44 6.90
N PRO A 78 -8.68 -27.89 5.62
CA PRO A 78 -9.89 -28.56 5.13
C PRO A 78 -10.17 -29.88 5.87
N GLU A 79 -9.12 -30.63 6.22
CA GLU A 79 -9.26 -31.85 7.02
C GLU A 79 -9.63 -31.55 8.46
N GLN A 80 -8.97 -30.55 9.09
CA GLN A 80 -9.23 -30.19 10.49
C GLN A 80 -10.64 -29.64 10.72
N LEU A 81 -11.17 -28.87 9.77
CA LEU A 81 -12.51 -28.30 9.85
C LEU A 81 -13.61 -29.19 9.25
N GLY A 82 -13.27 -30.41 8.81
CA GLY A 82 -14.21 -31.39 8.24
C GLY A 82 -14.82 -30.93 6.91
N VAL A 83 -14.17 -30.04 6.19
CA VAL A 83 -14.64 -29.51 4.89
C VAL A 83 -14.44 -30.56 3.80
N SER A 84 -13.37 -31.35 3.85
CA SER A 84 -13.02 -32.39 2.87
C SER A 84 -14.10 -33.49 2.72
N GLN A 85 -14.94 -33.68 3.72
CA GLN A 85 -16.00 -34.69 3.70
C GLN A 85 -17.34 -34.19 3.11
N LEU A 86 -17.42 -32.91 2.77
CA LEU A 86 -18.63 -32.31 2.19
C LEU A 86 -18.68 -32.52 0.69
N SER A 87 -19.87 -32.77 0.15
CA SER A 87 -20.12 -32.91 -1.30
C SER A 87 -19.64 -31.69 -2.10
N ASN A 88 -19.56 -30.53 -1.49
CA ASN A 88 -19.16 -29.26 -2.09
C ASN A 88 -17.82 -28.73 -1.52
N ALA A 89 -16.92 -29.61 -1.09
CA ALA A 89 -15.64 -29.25 -0.48
C ALA A 89 -14.84 -28.23 -1.31
N THR A 90 -14.64 -28.51 -2.58
CA THR A 90 -13.85 -27.65 -3.49
C THR A 90 -14.42 -26.23 -3.63
N TYR A 91 -15.74 -26.07 -3.64
CA TYR A 91 -16.36 -24.75 -3.71
C TYR A 91 -16.18 -23.97 -2.40
N ILE A 92 -16.28 -24.63 -1.26
CA ILE A 92 -16.11 -24.01 0.06
C ILE A 92 -14.65 -23.62 0.26
N GLU A 93 -13.72 -24.48 -0.13
CA GLU A 93 -12.28 -24.17 -0.11
C GLU A 93 -11.96 -22.95 -0.99
N GLY A 94 -12.43 -22.96 -2.24
CA GLY A 94 -12.26 -21.84 -3.14
C GLY A 94 -12.87 -20.54 -2.63
N LEU A 95 -14.03 -20.61 -1.99
CA LEU A 95 -14.68 -19.44 -1.39
C LEU A 95 -13.87 -18.88 -0.22
N ILE A 96 -13.37 -19.73 0.67
CA ILE A 96 -12.59 -19.32 1.83
C ILE A 96 -11.23 -18.75 1.40
N VAL A 97 -10.56 -19.38 0.43
CA VAL A 97 -9.29 -18.87 -0.13
C VAL A 97 -9.49 -17.57 -0.87
N GLY A 98 -10.58 -17.43 -1.61
CA GLY A 98 -10.93 -16.23 -2.36
C GLY A 98 -11.55 -15.09 -1.52
N ALA A 99 -11.94 -15.36 -0.27
CA ALA A 99 -12.62 -14.37 0.58
C ALA A 99 -11.87 -13.03 0.73
N PRO A 100 -10.54 -12.98 0.93
CA PRO A 100 -9.80 -11.73 1.00
C PRO A 100 -9.89 -10.91 -0.28
N TYR A 101 -9.81 -11.57 -1.43
CA TYR A 101 -9.89 -10.90 -2.74
C TYR A 101 -11.29 -10.39 -3.03
N LEU A 102 -12.32 -11.14 -2.65
CA LEU A 102 -13.72 -10.68 -2.73
C LEU A 102 -13.95 -9.45 -1.86
N ALA A 103 -13.48 -9.47 -0.61
CA ALA A 103 -13.58 -8.33 0.30
C ALA A 103 -12.83 -7.10 -0.24
N CYS A 104 -11.64 -7.30 -0.81
CA CYS A 104 -10.86 -6.25 -1.44
C CYS A 104 -11.59 -5.63 -2.63
N ALA A 105 -12.16 -6.45 -3.52
CA ALA A 105 -12.84 -6.00 -4.72
C ALA A 105 -14.17 -5.28 -4.42
N VAL A 106 -14.96 -5.81 -3.48
CA VAL A 106 -16.32 -5.31 -3.19
C VAL A 106 -16.29 -4.10 -2.24
N LEU A 107 -15.50 -4.17 -1.16
CA LEU A 107 -15.49 -3.16 -0.10
C LEU A 107 -14.17 -2.40 0.00
N GLY A 108 -13.04 -3.04 -0.27
CA GLY A 108 -11.72 -2.43 -0.13
C GLY A 108 -11.54 -1.20 -1.02
N CYS A 109 -11.98 -1.26 -2.26
CA CYS A 109 -11.92 -0.15 -3.20
C CYS A 109 -12.80 1.04 -2.75
N TRP A 110 -13.99 0.76 -2.23
CA TRP A 110 -14.94 1.79 -1.81
C TRP A 110 -14.56 2.43 -0.47
N LEU A 111 -14.00 1.65 0.45
CA LEU A 111 -13.55 2.13 1.75
C LEU A 111 -12.26 2.95 1.68
N ASN A 112 -11.44 2.74 0.66
CA ASN A 112 -10.16 3.40 0.51
C ASN A 112 -10.30 4.92 0.36
N GLU A 113 -11.25 5.40 -0.44
CA GLU A 113 -11.45 6.82 -0.67
C GLU A 113 -11.88 7.57 0.59
N PRO A 114 -12.95 7.16 1.33
CA PRO A 114 -13.32 7.82 2.57
C PRO A 114 -12.26 7.69 3.67
N LEU A 115 -11.58 6.55 3.79
CA LEU A 115 -10.49 6.41 4.76
C LEU A 115 -9.35 7.39 4.50
N ASN A 116 -8.92 7.52 3.26
CA ASN A 116 -7.86 8.46 2.88
C ASN A 116 -8.28 9.92 3.10
N ARG A 117 -9.56 10.23 2.95
CA ARG A 117 -10.10 11.58 3.16
C ARG A 117 -10.16 11.96 4.64
N PHE A 118 -10.53 11.02 5.52
CA PHE A 118 -10.67 11.28 6.96
C PHE A 118 -9.36 11.16 7.74
N PHE A 119 -8.54 10.16 7.45
CA PHE A 119 -7.34 9.82 8.23
C PHE A 119 -6.03 10.18 7.54
N ALA A 120 -6.08 10.79 6.36
CA ALA A 120 -4.94 10.95 5.48
C ALA A 120 -4.23 9.60 5.18
N ARG A 121 -3.28 9.58 4.24
CA ARG A 121 -2.64 8.33 3.78
C ARG A 121 -1.92 7.55 4.88
N ARG A 122 -1.23 8.27 5.78
CA ARG A 122 -0.52 7.64 6.91
C ARG A 122 -1.46 6.95 7.89
N GLY A 123 -2.59 7.60 8.21
CA GLY A 123 -3.60 7.02 9.09
C GLY A 123 -4.30 5.82 8.48
N THR A 124 -4.59 5.86 7.18
CA THR A 124 -5.18 4.73 6.45
C THR A 124 -4.27 3.50 6.47
N ILE A 125 -2.97 3.67 6.22
CA ILE A 125 -1.99 2.58 6.30
C ILE A 125 -1.94 2.01 7.72
N TRP A 126 -1.92 2.85 8.75
CA TRP A 126 -1.86 2.39 10.13
C TRP A 126 -3.10 1.59 10.52
N ILE A 127 -4.30 2.10 10.23
CA ILE A 127 -5.58 1.42 10.49
C ILE A 127 -5.67 0.10 9.73
N SER A 128 -5.30 0.08 8.45
CA SER A 128 -5.35 -1.13 7.64
C SER A 128 -4.38 -2.21 8.14
N CYS A 129 -3.19 -1.83 8.59
CA CYS A 129 -2.26 -2.76 9.22
C CYS A 129 -2.80 -3.31 10.54
N PHE A 130 -3.44 -2.46 11.35
CA PHE A 130 -4.05 -2.90 12.61
C PHE A 130 -5.21 -3.87 12.37
N VAL A 131 -6.08 -3.57 11.41
CA VAL A 131 -7.20 -4.46 11.02
C VAL A 131 -6.68 -5.79 10.50
N ALA A 132 -5.65 -5.77 9.65
CA ALA A 132 -5.04 -7.00 9.14
C ALA A 132 -4.42 -7.84 10.27
N ALA A 133 -3.68 -7.23 11.20
CA ALA A 133 -3.10 -7.93 12.34
C ALA A 133 -4.17 -8.55 13.26
N ALA A 134 -5.23 -7.80 13.56
CA ALA A 134 -6.35 -8.31 14.36
C ALA A 134 -7.07 -9.47 13.67
N ALA A 135 -7.26 -9.39 12.34
CA ALA A 135 -7.88 -10.45 11.57
C ALA A 135 -7.01 -11.71 11.51
N SER A 136 -5.69 -11.57 11.38
CA SER A 136 -4.75 -12.71 11.40
C SER A 136 -4.72 -13.41 12.77
N ILE A 137 -4.80 -12.64 13.86
CA ILE A 137 -4.93 -13.21 15.21
C ILE A 137 -6.26 -13.94 15.34
N TRP A 138 -7.34 -13.36 14.85
CA TRP A 138 -8.65 -14.03 14.88
C TRP A 138 -8.64 -15.32 14.06
N GLU A 139 -8.01 -15.34 12.88
CA GLU A 139 -7.85 -16.53 12.06
C GLU A 139 -7.17 -17.67 12.81
N ALA A 140 -6.14 -17.37 13.63
CA ALA A 140 -5.44 -18.37 14.44
C ALA A 140 -6.33 -19.07 15.49
N PHE A 141 -7.41 -18.42 15.93
CA PHE A 141 -8.36 -18.96 16.91
C PHE A 141 -9.66 -19.48 16.31
N THR A 142 -9.70 -19.73 15.00
CA THR A 142 -10.91 -20.21 14.34
C THR A 142 -11.08 -21.71 14.48
N TYR A 143 -12.28 -22.14 14.89
CA TYR A 143 -12.67 -23.54 15.01
C TYR A 143 -13.74 -23.96 14.01
N SER A 144 -14.26 -23.03 13.21
CA SER A 144 -15.34 -23.29 12.26
C SER A 144 -15.02 -22.67 10.90
N LYS A 145 -15.41 -23.38 9.82
CA LYS A 145 -15.26 -22.91 8.43
C LYS A 145 -15.88 -21.52 8.19
N TRP A 146 -16.99 -21.21 8.82
CA TRP A 146 -17.65 -19.91 8.68
C TRP A 146 -16.93 -18.79 9.44
N GLN A 147 -16.34 -19.12 10.60
CA GLN A 147 -15.49 -18.19 11.32
C GLN A 147 -14.21 -17.88 10.53
N LEU A 148 -13.61 -18.91 9.91
CA LEU A 148 -12.44 -18.74 9.04
C LEU A 148 -12.77 -17.85 7.84
N PHE A 149 -13.92 -18.07 7.19
CA PHE A 149 -14.38 -17.22 6.10
C PHE A 149 -14.55 -15.76 6.54
N ALA A 150 -15.20 -15.52 7.69
CA ALA A 150 -15.39 -14.17 8.23
C ALA A 150 -14.05 -13.48 8.58
N ALA A 151 -13.12 -14.19 9.23
CA ALA A 151 -11.80 -13.66 9.56
C ALA A 151 -11.01 -13.27 8.29
N ARG A 152 -11.04 -14.11 7.27
CA ARG A 152 -10.43 -13.83 5.95
C ARG A 152 -11.09 -12.68 5.20
N PHE A 153 -12.37 -12.55 5.31
CA PHE A 153 -13.09 -11.43 4.73
C PHE A 153 -12.65 -10.10 5.36
N VAL A 154 -12.54 -10.06 6.70
CA VAL A 154 -12.02 -8.88 7.43
C VAL A 154 -10.54 -8.61 7.08
N LEU A 155 -9.72 -9.66 6.97
CA LEU A 155 -8.34 -9.55 6.52
C LEU A 155 -8.25 -8.86 5.15
N GLY A 156 -9.11 -9.25 4.22
CA GLY A 156 -9.19 -8.67 2.87
C GLY A 156 -9.51 -7.17 2.86
N LEU A 157 -10.31 -6.67 3.80
CA LEU A 157 -10.54 -5.22 3.94
C LEU A 157 -9.26 -4.47 4.31
N GLY A 158 -8.47 -5.02 5.24
CA GLY A 158 -7.17 -4.44 5.61
C GLY A 158 -6.15 -4.48 4.46
N ILE A 159 -6.08 -5.59 3.75
CA ILE A 159 -5.19 -5.77 2.59
C ILE A 159 -5.58 -4.81 1.47
N GLY A 160 -6.86 -4.68 1.14
CA GLY A 160 -7.35 -3.84 0.04
C GLY A 160 -6.99 -2.37 0.21
N ALA A 161 -7.25 -1.81 1.39
CA ALA A 161 -6.91 -0.43 1.69
C ALA A 161 -5.38 -0.18 1.67
N LYS A 162 -4.59 -1.10 2.20
CA LYS A 162 -3.12 -1.04 2.22
C LYS A 162 -2.53 -1.14 0.82
N SER A 163 -2.98 -2.12 0.03
CA SER A 163 -2.46 -2.41 -1.32
C SER A 163 -2.64 -1.24 -2.29
N SER A 164 -3.73 -0.48 -2.19
CA SER A 164 -3.96 0.69 -3.01
C SER A 164 -3.23 1.94 -2.52
N THR A 165 -3.10 2.12 -1.20
CA THR A 165 -2.55 3.35 -0.61
C THR A 165 -1.03 3.37 -0.62
N ILE A 166 -0.35 2.24 -0.36
CA ILE A 166 1.12 2.17 -0.25
C ILE A 166 1.83 2.59 -1.54
N PRO A 167 1.51 2.04 -2.73
CA PRO A 167 2.20 2.44 -3.96
C PRO A 167 2.00 3.91 -4.32
N VAL A 168 0.79 4.42 -4.09
CA VAL A 168 0.48 5.83 -4.35
C VAL A 168 1.26 6.74 -3.41
N TYR A 169 1.33 6.40 -2.12
CA TYR A 169 2.09 7.14 -1.13
C TYR A 169 3.60 7.12 -1.44
N ALA A 170 4.14 5.98 -1.84
CA ALA A 170 5.54 5.86 -2.25
C ALA A 170 5.83 6.73 -3.49
N ALA A 171 4.95 6.69 -4.51
CA ALA A 171 5.09 7.49 -5.72
C ALA A 171 4.99 9.00 -5.48
N GLU A 172 4.17 9.45 -4.51
CA GLU A 172 4.06 10.87 -4.16
C GLU A 172 5.26 11.39 -3.39
N CYS A 173 5.86 10.55 -2.54
CA CYS A 173 7.03 10.92 -1.75
C CYS A 173 8.33 10.82 -2.56
N ALA A 174 8.34 10.07 -3.67
CA ALA A 174 9.52 9.90 -4.51
C ALA A 174 9.79 11.17 -5.33
N PRO A 175 11.04 11.69 -5.34
CA PRO A 175 11.46 12.77 -6.23
C PRO A 175 11.26 12.41 -7.70
N ALA A 176 11.01 13.41 -8.54
CA ALA A 176 10.73 13.23 -9.96
C ALA A 176 11.77 12.36 -10.71
N PRO A 177 13.10 12.50 -10.46
CA PRO A 177 14.12 11.72 -11.18
C PRO A 177 14.12 10.22 -10.92
N ILE A 178 13.56 9.77 -9.79
CA ILE A 178 13.55 8.35 -9.38
C ILE A 178 12.14 7.78 -9.29
N ARG A 179 11.12 8.57 -9.62
CA ARG A 179 9.73 8.12 -9.64
C ARG A 179 9.54 7.02 -10.69
N GLY A 180 9.17 5.83 -10.26
CA GLY A 180 8.98 4.66 -11.13
C GLY A 180 10.12 3.64 -11.10
N THR A 181 11.18 3.88 -10.31
CA THR A 181 12.28 2.92 -10.10
C THR A 181 12.14 2.13 -8.79
N HIS A 182 11.05 2.33 -8.08
CA HIS A 182 10.73 1.64 -6.81
C HIS A 182 9.86 0.40 -7.02
#